data_a443a2a559f558e99845bcfbb3082ab4
#
_entry.id   a443a2a559f558e99845bcfbb3082ab4
#
_cell.length_a   1.000
_cell.length_b   1.000
_cell.length_c   1.000
_cell.angle_alpha   90.00
_cell.angle_beta   90.00
_cell.angle_gamma   90.00
#
_symmetry.space_group_name_H-M   'P 1'
#
loop_
_entity.id
_entity.type
_entity.pdbx_description
1 polymer ?
#
loop_
_entity_poly.entity_id
_entity_poly.type
_entity_poly.pdbx_seq_one_letter_code
_entity_poly.pdbx_strand_id
1 'polypeptide(L)'
;MRRIVVALFLVLPLGALADSGPLFMKHLLGEREFYEPWGVGVDFYTMDQPYKIKSLQFDLPGVSIPDPSQLVVTNDIQHFDLKLDVWLTPFLNVFGLLGHVDAETVVDLSSVPVTGLPFPLGKLPVTYDGTVYGLGFTLAYGGERWFTSLTSTWTDTSLNGDFDSSVNTFTTQPRIGLLWDKWAFWLGGLYIDTQEDHSGVIDLPILGSIPFAVELEGDSKWNTAVGAGYSFSPKAVVYLEVGFGNRDHTLFNFTYRF
;
A
#
# COMPACT_ATOMS: atom_id res chain seq x y z
N MET A 1 -14.98 -23.42 1.60
CA MET A 1 -16.21 -22.72 2.04
C MET A 1 -16.05 -21.24 1.71
N ARG A 2 -16.67 -20.77 0.65
CA ARG A 2 -16.61 -19.35 0.22
C ARG A 2 -17.32 -18.51 1.29
N ARG A 3 -16.58 -17.73 2.03
CA ARG A 3 -17.14 -16.66 2.88
C ARG A 3 -17.45 -15.46 1.99
N ILE A 4 -18.72 -15.28 1.68
CA ILE A 4 -19.22 -14.06 1.03
C ILE A 4 -19.17 -12.96 2.10
N VAL A 5 -18.17 -12.08 2.02
CA VAL A 5 -18.17 -10.83 2.77
C VAL A 5 -19.10 -9.87 2.03
N VAL A 6 -20.34 -9.76 2.50
CA VAL A 6 -21.26 -8.73 2.04
C VAL A 6 -20.82 -7.42 2.66
N ALA A 7 -20.11 -6.60 1.88
CA ALA A 7 -19.87 -5.20 2.24
C ALA A 7 -21.21 -4.46 2.20
N LEU A 8 -21.77 -4.23 3.37
CA LEU A 8 -22.98 -3.43 3.54
C LEU A 8 -22.59 -1.96 3.34
N PHE A 9 -22.68 -1.46 2.12
CA PHE A 9 -22.65 -0.02 1.86
C PHE A 9 -23.94 0.57 2.45
N LEU A 10 -23.84 1.13 3.65
CA LEU A 10 -24.87 2.02 4.18
C LEU A 10 -24.89 3.25 3.29
N VAL A 11 -25.82 3.27 2.33
CA VAL A 11 -26.18 4.47 1.58
C VAL A 11 -26.90 5.39 2.57
N LEU A 12 -26.15 6.18 3.31
CA LEU A 12 -26.72 7.30 4.06
C LEU A 12 -27.27 8.31 3.05
N PRO A 13 -28.45 8.89 3.28
CA PRO A 13 -28.99 9.89 2.38
C PRO A 13 -28.06 11.09 2.33
N LEU A 14 -27.39 11.29 1.21
CA LEU A 14 -26.41 12.33 0.90
C LEU A 14 -26.94 13.77 1.00
N GLY A 15 -28.17 13.97 1.42
CA GLY A 15 -28.85 15.27 1.40
C GLY A 15 -28.98 16.00 2.74
N ALA A 16 -28.49 15.44 3.86
CA ALA A 16 -28.83 15.99 5.18
C ALA A 16 -27.64 16.44 6.06
N LEU A 17 -26.41 16.48 5.54
CA LEU A 17 -25.22 16.80 6.34
C LEU A 17 -24.43 18.00 5.81
N ALA A 18 -25.12 19.07 5.45
CA ALA A 18 -24.51 20.32 4.99
C ALA A 18 -24.10 21.21 6.19
N ASP A 19 -23.30 20.68 7.08
CA ASP A 19 -22.68 21.47 8.15
C ASP A 19 -21.17 21.25 8.05
N SER A 20 -20.44 22.23 7.52
CA SER A 20 -18.99 22.15 7.32
C SER A 20 -18.25 21.86 8.62
N GLY A 21 -17.19 21.06 8.55
CA GLY A 21 -16.37 20.70 9.69
C GLY A 21 -16.51 19.25 10.15
N PRO A 22 -15.71 18.82 11.14
CA PRO A 22 -15.70 17.44 11.62
C PRO A 22 -17.01 17.08 12.32
N LEU A 23 -17.30 15.78 12.44
CA LEU A 23 -18.53 15.30 13.09
C LEU A 23 -18.60 15.68 14.57
N PHE A 24 -17.45 15.68 15.24
CA PHE A 24 -17.35 15.95 16.68
C PHE A 24 -16.31 17.04 16.95
N MET A 25 -16.41 17.65 18.13
CA MET A 25 -15.44 18.64 18.64
C MET A 25 -15.27 19.88 17.76
N LYS A 26 -16.30 20.31 17.02
CA LYS A 26 -16.27 21.53 16.19
C LYS A 26 -15.83 22.77 16.95
N HIS A 27 -16.13 22.85 18.24
CA HIS A 27 -15.73 23.97 19.10
C HIS A 27 -14.21 24.18 19.19
N LEU A 28 -13.39 23.16 18.88
CA LEU A 28 -11.93 23.27 18.85
C LEU A 28 -11.40 23.98 17.61
N LEU A 29 -12.22 24.17 16.59
CA LEU A 29 -11.84 24.91 15.38
C LEU A 29 -11.75 26.41 15.63
N GLY A 30 -12.52 26.93 16.58
CA GLY A 30 -12.69 28.38 16.75
C GLY A 30 -13.29 29.02 15.50
N GLU A 31 -12.63 30.04 14.94
CA GLU A 31 -13.02 30.74 13.72
C GLU A 31 -12.37 30.15 12.44
N ARG A 32 -11.68 29.02 12.54
CA ARG A 32 -10.98 28.42 11.40
C ARG A 32 -11.96 27.70 10.48
N GLU A 33 -11.83 27.95 9.20
CA GLU A 33 -12.50 27.13 8.19
C GLU A 33 -11.95 25.70 8.20
N PHE A 34 -12.82 24.73 7.99
CA PHE A 34 -12.47 23.33 7.92
C PHE A 34 -13.13 22.67 6.71
N TYR A 35 -12.60 21.52 6.32
CA TYR A 35 -13.15 20.73 5.24
C TYR A 35 -14.54 20.18 5.56
N GLU A 36 -15.31 19.86 4.52
CA GLU A 36 -16.49 19.02 4.67
C GLU A 36 -16.10 17.67 5.29
N PRO A 37 -16.96 17.10 6.16
CA PRO A 37 -16.55 15.93 6.95
C PRO A 37 -16.30 14.68 6.11
N TRP A 38 -17.13 14.42 5.12
CA TRP A 38 -17.03 13.23 4.29
C TRP A 38 -16.17 13.47 3.06
N GLY A 39 -15.38 12.47 2.68
CA GLY A 39 -14.57 12.50 1.48
C GLY A 39 -14.64 11.19 0.71
N VAL A 40 -14.63 11.29 -0.60
CA VAL A 40 -14.35 10.19 -1.51
C VAL A 40 -13.08 10.49 -2.27
N GLY A 41 -12.16 9.54 -2.32
CA GLY A 41 -10.86 9.71 -2.96
C GLY A 41 -10.49 8.54 -3.84
N VAL A 42 -9.58 8.81 -4.75
CA VAL A 42 -8.89 7.79 -5.53
C VAL A 42 -7.40 7.93 -5.29
N ASP A 43 -6.74 6.80 -5.06
CA ASP A 43 -5.30 6.71 -4.92
C ASP A 43 -4.76 5.87 -6.08
N PHE A 44 -3.68 6.33 -6.69
CA PHE A 44 -2.86 5.56 -7.61
C PHE A 44 -1.46 5.49 -7.03
N TYR A 45 -0.98 4.30 -6.81
CA TYR A 45 0.30 4.04 -6.16
C TYR A 45 1.14 3.09 -6.99
N THR A 46 2.42 3.44 -7.16
CA THR A 46 3.42 2.54 -7.76
C THR A 46 4.60 2.39 -6.83
N MET A 47 5.19 1.21 -6.81
CA MET A 47 6.35 0.93 -5.97
C MET A 47 7.24 -0.12 -6.61
N ASP A 48 8.55 0.13 -6.62
CA ASP A 48 9.60 -0.82 -6.91
C ASP A 48 10.46 -1.00 -5.66
N GLN A 49 10.56 -2.22 -5.15
CA GLN A 49 11.34 -2.51 -3.95
C GLN A 49 12.02 -3.87 -4.00
N PRO A 50 13.21 -3.98 -3.38
CA PRO A 50 13.84 -5.28 -3.12
C PRO A 50 13.12 -6.03 -2.00
N TYR A 51 13.01 -7.36 -2.16
CA TYR A 51 12.47 -8.29 -1.19
C TYR A 51 13.54 -9.26 -0.69
N LYS A 52 13.32 -9.81 0.50
CA LYS A 52 14.09 -10.92 1.08
C LYS A 52 13.21 -12.14 1.22
N ILE A 53 13.78 -13.29 0.92
CA ILE A 53 13.15 -14.59 1.19
C ILE A 53 13.49 -14.97 2.63
N LYS A 54 12.47 -15.08 3.48
CA LYS A 54 12.59 -15.58 4.85
C LYS A 54 12.65 -17.10 4.89
N SER A 55 11.76 -17.74 4.14
CA SER A 55 11.73 -19.19 4.00
C SER A 55 11.39 -19.56 2.57
N LEU A 56 12.01 -20.64 2.08
CA LEU A 56 11.71 -21.23 0.78
C LEU A 56 11.69 -22.74 0.94
N GLN A 57 10.56 -23.34 0.62
CA GLN A 57 10.41 -24.77 0.46
C GLN A 57 10.22 -25.06 -1.02
N PHE A 58 11.08 -25.91 -1.55
CA PHE A 58 11.10 -26.25 -2.96
C PHE A 58 11.29 -27.76 -3.07
N ASP A 59 10.23 -28.48 -3.39
CA ASP A 59 10.24 -29.94 -3.34
C ASP A 59 10.69 -30.53 -4.69
N LEU A 60 11.99 -30.39 -4.97
CA LEU A 60 12.63 -31.01 -6.14
C LEU A 60 13.72 -31.95 -5.67
N PRO A 61 13.55 -33.29 -5.87
CA PRO A 61 14.52 -34.27 -5.42
C PRO A 61 15.93 -34.02 -5.97
N GLY A 62 16.92 -33.93 -5.09
CA GLY A 62 18.33 -33.72 -5.44
C GLY A 62 18.71 -32.29 -5.76
N VAL A 63 17.79 -31.32 -5.71
CA VAL A 63 18.09 -29.90 -5.86
C VAL A 63 18.08 -29.23 -4.47
N SER A 64 19.05 -28.38 -4.23
CA SER A 64 19.15 -27.62 -2.99
C SER A 64 19.59 -26.20 -3.28
N ILE A 65 18.94 -25.26 -2.60
CA ILE A 65 19.33 -23.85 -2.51
C ILE A 65 19.85 -23.67 -1.08
N PRO A 66 21.18 -23.61 -0.88
CA PRO A 66 21.76 -23.65 0.47
C PRO A 66 21.37 -22.45 1.35
N ASP A 67 21.21 -21.27 0.75
CA ASP A 67 20.83 -20.05 1.43
C ASP A 67 19.85 -19.22 0.58
N PRO A 68 18.54 -19.45 0.72
CA PRO A 68 17.54 -18.70 -0.03
C PRO A 68 17.53 -17.19 0.26
N SER A 69 18.05 -16.75 1.41
CA SER A 69 18.07 -15.34 1.78
C SER A 69 19.02 -14.49 0.93
N GLN A 70 19.93 -15.12 0.20
CA GLN A 70 20.84 -14.47 -0.76
C GLN A 70 20.24 -14.33 -2.17
N LEU A 71 19.08 -14.89 -2.43
CA LEU A 71 18.37 -14.68 -3.69
C LEU A 71 17.99 -13.22 -3.84
N VAL A 72 18.30 -12.65 -5.01
CA VAL A 72 17.86 -11.30 -5.36
C VAL A 72 16.41 -11.39 -5.82
N VAL A 73 15.53 -10.70 -5.10
CA VAL A 73 14.11 -10.63 -5.41
C VAL A 73 13.73 -9.15 -5.55
N THR A 74 13.10 -8.81 -6.67
CA THR A 74 12.54 -7.47 -6.91
C THR A 74 11.04 -7.59 -7.10
N ASN A 75 10.30 -6.59 -6.64
CA ASN A 75 8.85 -6.56 -6.76
C ASN A 75 8.41 -5.19 -7.27
N ASP A 76 7.71 -5.16 -8.39
CA ASP A 76 7.06 -4.00 -8.99
C ASP A 76 5.55 -4.10 -8.73
N ILE A 77 4.99 -3.06 -8.11
CA ILE A 77 3.61 -3.04 -7.66
C ILE A 77 2.90 -1.80 -8.20
N GLN A 78 1.68 -2.00 -8.67
CA GLN A 78 0.77 -0.92 -9.04
C GLN A 78 -0.57 -1.13 -8.30
N HIS A 79 -1.02 -0.09 -7.61
CA HIS A 79 -2.29 -0.06 -6.87
C HIS A 79 -3.21 1.02 -7.42
N PHE A 80 -4.48 0.71 -7.50
CA PHE A 80 -5.55 1.68 -7.67
C PHE A 80 -6.59 1.46 -6.58
N ASP A 81 -6.81 2.47 -5.72
CA ASP A 81 -7.70 2.36 -4.57
C ASP A 81 -8.80 3.43 -4.63
N LEU A 82 -10.00 3.02 -4.28
CA LEU A 82 -11.12 3.90 -3.94
C LEU A 82 -11.17 4.02 -2.42
N LYS A 83 -11.15 5.26 -1.92
CA LYS A 83 -11.15 5.59 -0.50
C LYS A 83 -12.41 6.35 -0.11
N LEU A 84 -13.04 5.95 0.99
CA LEU A 84 -14.09 6.70 1.66
C LEU A 84 -13.58 7.10 3.04
N ASP A 85 -13.62 8.39 3.34
CA ASP A 85 -13.10 8.93 4.59
C ASP A 85 -14.07 9.87 5.31
N VAL A 86 -13.84 10.04 6.60
CA VAL A 86 -14.58 11.00 7.41
C VAL A 86 -13.70 11.64 8.49
N TRP A 87 -13.78 12.96 8.60
CA TRP A 87 -13.21 13.69 9.73
C TRP A 87 -14.12 13.55 10.95
N LEU A 88 -13.69 12.72 11.90
CA LEU A 88 -14.39 12.54 13.16
C LEU A 88 -14.20 13.75 14.08
N THR A 89 -12.97 14.25 14.17
CA THR A 89 -12.60 15.43 14.97
C THR A 89 -11.70 16.34 14.11
N PRO A 90 -11.36 17.55 14.56
CA PRO A 90 -10.45 18.44 13.83
C PRO A 90 -9.06 17.87 13.55
N PHE A 91 -8.67 16.81 14.25
CA PHE A 91 -7.35 16.22 14.18
C PHE A 91 -7.36 14.72 13.80
N LEU A 92 -8.54 14.10 13.67
CA LEU A 92 -8.69 12.67 13.37
C LEU A 92 -9.62 12.45 12.18
N ASN A 93 -9.05 11.94 11.10
CA ASN A 93 -9.77 11.37 9.96
C ASN A 93 -9.66 9.85 10.02
N VAL A 94 -10.73 9.15 9.69
CA VAL A 94 -10.73 7.68 9.51
C VAL A 94 -11.23 7.35 8.13
N PHE A 95 -10.71 6.25 7.55
CA PHE A 95 -11.07 5.85 6.20
C PHE A 95 -11.09 4.34 6.01
N GLY A 96 -11.88 3.92 5.02
CA GLY A 96 -11.81 2.61 4.42
C GLY A 96 -11.36 2.72 2.98
N LEU A 97 -10.67 1.71 2.48
CA LEU A 97 -10.26 1.61 1.08
C LEU A 97 -10.63 0.24 0.50
N LEU A 98 -10.89 0.27 -0.80
CA LEU A 98 -11.08 -0.90 -1.63
C LEU A 98 -10.35 -0.64 -2.94
N GLY A 99 -9.50 -1.56 -3.34
CA GLY A 99 -8.67 -1.37 -4.51
C GLY A 99 -8.33 -2.64 -5.25
N HIS A 100 -7.50 -2.45 -6.24
CA HIS A 100 -6.92 -3.48 -7.08
C HIS A 100 -5.41 -3.31 -7.10
N VAL A 101 -4.69 -4.43 -7.05
CA VAL A 101 -3.24 -4.48 -7.19
C VAL A 101 -2.88 -5.36 -8.37
N ASP A 102 -1.92 -4.88 -9.14
CA ASP A 102 -1.15 -5.64 -10.12
C ASP A 102 0.30 -5.67 -9.65
N ALA A 103 0.94 -6.83 -9.65
CA ALA A 103 2.32 -6.97 -9.20
C ALA A 103 3.11 -7.97 -10.04
N GLU A 104 4.41 -7.72 -10.18
CA GLU A 104 5.39 -8.62 -10.76
C GLU A 104 6.55 -8.80 -9.80
N THR A 105 6.75 -10.04 -9.34
CA THR A 105 7.90 -10.44 -8.54
C THR A 105 8.89 -11.20 -9.40
N VAL A 106 10.14 -10.75 -9.45
CA VAL A 106 11.21 -11.42 -10.19
C VAL A 106 12.21 -11.99 -9.21
N VAL A 107 12.32 -13.32 -9.19
CA VAL A 107 13.32 -14.06 -8.41
C VAL A 107 14.51 -14.40 -9.31
N ASP A 108 15.70 -13.87 -9.00
CA ASP A 108 16.92 -14.17 -9.75
C ASP A 108 17.62 -15.40 -9.14
N LEU A 109 17.30 -16.55 -9.69
CA LEU A 109 17.87 -17.85 -9.30
C LEU A 109 19.34 -18.00 -9.70
N SER A 110 19.87 -17.12 -10.57
CA SER A 110 21.29 -17.11 -10.94
C SER A 110 22.18 -16.43 -9.89
N SER A 111 21.58 -15.72 -8.94
CA SER A 111 22.31 -14.99 -7.89
C SER A 111 22.94 -15.91 -6.83
N VAL A 112 22.51 -17.16 -6.73
CA VAL A 112 23.03 -18.15 -5.78
C VAL A 112 23.39 -19.47 -6.46
N PRO A 113 24.33 -20.25 -5.91
CA PRO A 113 24.61 -21.58 -6.42
C PRO A 113 23.44 -22.53 -6.12
N VAL A 114 22.82 -23.03 -7.18
CA VAL A 114 21.82 -24.10 -7.09
C VAL A 114 22.51 -25.42 -7.40
N THR A 115 22.51 -26.35 -6.46
CA THR A 115 23.12 -27.66 -6.64
C THR A 115 22.10 -28.67 -7.09
N GLY A 116 22.56 -29.65 -7.89
CA GLY A 116 21.74 -30.76 -8.38
C GLY A 116 21.14 -30.57 -9.77
N LEU A 117 21.31 -29.40 -10.39
CA LEU A 117 20.84 -29.13 -11.75
C LEU A 117 22.01 -29.14 -12.74
N PRO A 118 21.82 -29.69 -13.96
CA PRO A 118 22.84 -29.72 -15.00
C PRO A 118 22.98 -28.40 -15.79
N PHE A 119 22.12 -27.38 -15.46
CA PHE A 119 22.10 -26.08 -16.11
C PHE A 119 21.80 -25.00 -15.08
N PRO A 120 22.27 -23.76 -15.27
CA PRO A 120 21.93 -22.63 -14.38
C PRO A 120 20.46 -22.26 -14.56
N LEU A 121 19.79 -21.97 -13.45
CA LEU A 121 18.48 -21.34 -13.49
C LEU A 121 18.65 -19.84 -13.74
N GLY A 122 17.73 -19.25 -14.48
CA GLY A 122 17.69 -17.83 -14.79
C GLY A 122 16.78 -17.04 -13.84
N LYS A 123 16.23 -15.96 -14.37
CA LYS A 123 15.21 -15.15 -13.68
C LYS A 123 13.85 -15.80 -13.82
N LEU A 124 13.10 -15.84 -12.73
CA LEU A 124 11.74 -16.36 -12.66
C LEU A 124 10.79 -15.18 -12.38
N PRO A 125 10.08 -14.65 -13.39
CA PRO A 125 9.03 -13.68 -13.17
C PRO A 125 7.74 -14.39 -12.72
N VAL A 126 7.06 -13.82 -11.72
CA VAL A 126 5.76 -14.25 -11.23
C VAL A 126 4.86 -13.03 -11.22
N THR A 127 3.83 -13.04 -12.04
CA THR A 127 2.82 -11.96 -12.08
C THR A 127 1.57 -12.39 -11.34
N TYR A 128 0.98 -11.47 -10.60
CA TYR A 128 -0.27 -11.70 -9.90
C TYR A 128 -1.05 -10.40 -9.79
N ASP A 129 -2.36 -10.55 -9.64
CA ASP A 129 -3.28 -9.47 -9.39
C ASP A 129 -4.19 -9.80 -8.21
N GLY A 130 -4.82 -8.78 -7.64
CA GLY A 130 -5.67 -9.02 -6.48
C GLY A 130 -6.56 -7.86 -6.09
N THR A 131 -7.43 -8.13 -5.13
CA THR A 131 -8.29 -7.13 -4.51
C THR A 131 -7.73 -6.77 -3.15
N VAL A 132 -7.54 -5.47 -2.95
CA VAL A 132 -7.07 -4.88 -1.69
C VAL A 132 -8.24 -4.29 -0.94
N TYR A 133 -8.33 -4.53 0.35
CA TYR A 133 -9.26 -3.85 1.24
C TYR A 133 -8.55 -3.46 2.52
N GLY A 134 -8.90 -2.31 3.06
CA GLY A 134 -8.19 -1.79 4.22
C GLY A 134 -8.95 -0.73 5.00
N LEU A 135 -8.41 -0.46 6.16
CA LEU A 135 -8.86 0.57 7.08
C LEU A 135 -7.66 1.39 7.53
N GLY A 136 -7.90 2.65 7.78
CA GLY A 136 -6.84 3.50 8.29
C GLY A 136 -7.34 4.77 8.97
N PHE A 137 -6.38 5.52 9.47
CA PHE A 137 -6.65 6.82 10.05
C PHE A 137 -5.53 7.80 9.72
N THR A 138 -5.85 9.08 9.77
CA THR A 138 -4.89 10.18 9.74
C THR A 138 -5.07 11.04 10.98
N LEU A 139 -4.00 11.18 11.75
CA LEU A 139 -3.87 12.23 12.75
C LEU A 139 -3.22 13.42 12.07
N ALA A 140 -3.82 14.61 12.20
CA ALA A 140 -3.28 15.82 11.61
C ALA A 140 -3.36 16.97 12.63
N TYR A 141 -2.33 17.79 12.63
CA TYR A 141 -2.27 19.02 13.43
C TYR A 141 -1.49 20.09 12.67
N GLY A 142 -1.88 21.34 12.82
CA GLY A 142 -1.19 22.40 12.12
C GLY A 142 -1.59 23.80 12.54
N GLY A 143 -0.86 24.78 12.00
CA GLY A 143 -1.10 26.20 12.09
C GLY A 143 -1.49 26.79 10.74
N GLU A 144 -1.34 28.11 10.59
CA GLU A 144 -1.69 28.83 9.35
C GLU A 144 -0.74 28.51 8.20
N ARG A 145 0.52 28.19 8.50
CA ARG A 145 1.58 28.03 7.49
C ARG A 145 2.32 26.68 7.55
N TRP A 146 1.93 25.80 8.46
CA TRP A 146 2.60 24.51 8.63
C TRP A 146 1.59 23.45 9.08
N PHE A 147 1.92 22.20 8.81
CA PHE A 147 1.17 21.07 9.31
C PHE A 147 2.10 19.90 9.63
N THR A 148 1.61 18.98 10.43
CA THR A 148 2.15 17.64 10.60
C THR A 148 1.01 16.64 10.53
N SER A 149 1.29 15.47 10.00
CA SER A 149 0.32 14.37 9.96
C SER A 149 0.98 13.03 10.13
N LEU A 150 0.20 12.08 10.60
CA LEU A 150 0.55 10.67 10.68
C LEU A 150 -0.63 9.89 10.10
N THR A 151 -0.42 9.26 8.95
CA THR A 151 -1.41 8.36 8.34
C THR A 151 -0.97 6.93 8.59
N SER A 152 -1.87 6.09 9.11
CA SER A 152 -1.61 4.66 9.28
C SER A 152 -2.72 3.86 8.62
N THR A 153 -2.33 2.77 7.93
CA THR A 153 -3.25 1.93 7.16
C THR A 153 -2.91 0.46 7.39
N TRP A 154 -3.93 -0.36 7.52
CA TRP A 154 -3.86 -1.81 7.51
C TRP A 154 -4.62 -2.30 6.30
N THR A 155 -3.98 -3.11 5.48
CA THR A 155 -4.58 -3.71 4.29
C THR A 155 -4.42 -5.21 4.32
N ASP A 156 -5.40 -5.89 3.76
CA ASP A 156 -5.38 -7.30 3.43
C ASP A 156 -5.62 -7.42 1.94
N THR A 157 -4.84 -8.26 1.26
CA THR A 157 -4.93 -8.45 -0.18
C THR A 157 -5.30 -9.89 -0.48
N SER A 158 -6.40 -10.05 -1.20
CA SER A 158 -6.83 -11.35 -1.73
C SER A 158 -6.34 -11.47 -3.17
N LEU A 159 -5.33 -12.29 -3.39
CA LEU A 159 -4.76 -12.51 -4.72
C LEU A 159 -5.62 -13.46 -5.54
N ASN A 160 -5.66 -13.20 -6.85
CA ASN A 160 -6.26 -14.08 -7.85
C ASN A 160 -5.15 -14.97 -8.44
N GLY A 161 -5.47 -16.22 -8.72
CA GLY A 161 -4.53 -17.15 -9.37
C GLY A 161 -4.59 -18.55 -8.78
N ASP A 162 -3.67 -19.39 -9.25
CA ASP A 162 -3.56 -20.80 -8.84
C ASP A 162 -2.75 -20.99 -7.55
N PHE A 163 -2.25 -19.90 -6.97
CA PHE A 163 -1.48 -19.89 -5.73
C PHE A 163 -2.37 -19.59 -4.52
N ASP A 164 -2.15 -20.29 -3.43
CA ASP A 164 -2.71 -19.94 -2.13
C ASP A 164 -1.82 -18.86 -1.53
N SER A 165 -2.36 -17.64 -1.43
CA SER A 165 -1.58 -16.46 -1.08
C SER A 165 -2.30 -15.63 -0.02
N SER A 166 -1.52 -15.10 0.92
CA SER A 166 -1.95 -14.15 1.93
C SER A 166 -0.97 -12.99 1.98
N VAL A 167 -1.47 -11.77 1.80
CA VAL A 167 -0.65 -10.55 1.88
C VAL A 167 -1.30 -9.58 2.84
N ASN A 168 -0.62 -9.34 3.95
CA ASN A 168 -1.05 -8.38 4.97
C ASN A 168 -0.02 -7.27 5.06
N THR A 169 -0.47 -6.02 4.98
CA THR A 169 0.42 -4.87 5.00
C THR A 169 -0.01 -3.85 6.04
N PHE A 170 0.94 -3.41 6.84
CA PHE A 170 0.81 -2.23 7.69
C PHE A 170 1.69 -1.12 7.15
N THR A 171 1.10 0.07 6.95
CA THR A 171 1.86 1.26 6.56
C THR A 171 1.68 2.37 7.58
N THR A 172 2.71 3.21 7.74
CA THR A 172 2.58 4.46 8.46
C THR A 172 3.43 5.56 7.80
N GLN A 173 2.84 6.74 7.65
CA GLN A 173 3.39 7.86 6.89
C GLN A 173 3.40 9.13 7.75
N PRO A 174 4.47 9.40 8.50
CA PRO A 174 4.67 10.70 9.14
C PRO A 174 5.03 11.76 8.08
N ARG A 175 4.43 12.93 8.18
CA ARG A 175 4.69 14.09 7.31
C ARG A 175 4.80 15.36 8.12
N ILE A 176 5.67 16.26 7.70
CA ILE A 176 5.74 17.64 8.15
C ILE A 176 5.83 18.54 6.94
N GLY A 177 5.05 19.61 6.89
CA GLY A 177 4.96 20.42 5.69
C GLY A 177 4.62 21.88 5.95
N LEU A 178 4.67 22.61 4.85
CA LEU A 178 4.36 24.04 4.77
C LEU A 178 3.13 24.25 3.90
N LEU A 179 2.33 25.24 4.29
CA LEU A 179 1.16 25.71 3.57
C LEU A 179 1.45 27.07 2.94
N TRP A 180 1.19 27.21 1.65
CA TRP A 180 1.35 28.44 0.90
C TRP A 180 0.20 28.64 -0.07
N ASP A 181 -0.73 29.54 0.28
CA ASP A 181 -1.99 29.75 -0.43
C ASP A 181 -2.74 28.41 -0.59
N LYS A 182 -2.91 27.95 -1.81
CA LYS A 182 -3.56 26.67 -2.15
C LYS A 182 -2.62 25.47 -2.19
N TRP A 183 -1.34 25.70 -1.98
CA TRP A 183 -0.31 24.65 -2.03
C TRP A 183 0.05 24.14 -0.66
N ALA A 184 0.34 22.85 -0.60
CA ALA A 184 1.00 22.21 0.52
C ALA A 184 2.25 21.50 0.01
N PHE A 185 3.36 21.61 0.75
CA PHE A 185 4.61 20.90 0.44
C PHE A 185 5.07 20.21 1.70
N TRP A 186 5.56 18.98 1.58
CA TRP A 186 6.02 18.22 2.75
C TRP A 186 7.23 17.36 2.48
N LEU A 187 7.93 17.09 3.57
CA LEU A 187 8.86 16.00 3.74
C LEU A 187 8.20 14.96 4.64
N GLY A 188 8.41 13.69 4.33
CA GLY A 188 7.83 12.59 5.09
C GLY A 188 8.69 11.34 5.05
N GLY A 189 8.17 10.33 5.70
CA GLY A 189 8.66 8.96 5.63
C GLY A 189 7.53 8.02 5.29
N LEU A 190 7.88 6.87 4.77
CA LEU A 190 6.96 5.75 4.56
C LEU A 190 7.56 4.52 5.24
N TYR A 191 6.87 4.03 6.25
CA TYR A 191 7.12 2.71 6.84
C TYR A 191 6.14 1.72 6.26
N ILE A 192 6.65 0.61 5.75
CA ILE A 192 5.85 -0.52 5.27
C ILE A 192 6.33 -1.79 5.96
N ASP A 193 5.39 -2.54 6.49
CA ASP A 193 5.60 -3.89 7.02
C ASP A 193 4.64 -4.82 6.31
N THR A 194 5.13 -5.55 5.32
CA THR A 194 4.36 -6.50 4.54
C THR A 194 4.81 -7.91 4.90
N GLN A 195 3.84 -8.79 5.10
CA GLN A 195 4.03 -10.23 5.25
C GLN A 195 3.31 -10.91 4.09
N GLU A 196 4.08 -11.64 3.29
CA GLU A 196 3.60 -12.34 2.11
C GLU A 196 3.93 -13.82 2.20
N ASP A 197 2.89 -14.64 2.20
CA ASP A 197 2.98 -16.10 2.16
C ASP A 197 2.38 -16.58 0.86
N HIS A 198 3.18 -17.29 0.06
CA HIS A 198 2.74 -17.86 -1.21
C HIS A 198 3.04 -19.35 -1.23
N SER A 199 2.06 -20.16 -1.64
CA SER A 199 2.26 -21.59 -1.86
C SER A 199 1.46 -22.08 -3.06
N GLY A 200 1.97 -23.10 -3.72
CA GLY A 200 1.33 -23.65 -4.91
C GLY A 200 2.23 -24.59 -5.69
N VAL A 201 1.97 -24.65 -6.99
CA VAL A 201 2.74 -25.46 -7.93
C VAL A 201 3.23 -24.58 -9.06
N ILE A 202 4.52 -24.60 -9.33
CA ILE A 202 5.13 -23.89 -10.44
C ILE A 202 5.55 -24.87 -11.54
N ASP A 203 5.20 -24.54 -12.78
CA ASP A 203 5.61 -25.31 -13.94
C ASP A 203 6.94 -24.80 -14.47
N LEU A 204 8.00 -25.56 -14.25
CA LEU A 204 9.30 -25.23 -14.81
C LEU A 204 9.55 -26.01 -16.13
N PRO A 205 10.03 -25.31 -17.18
CA PRO A 205 10.45 -25.99 -18.41
C PRO A 205 11.46 -27.11 -18.08
N ILE A 206 11.23 -28.34 -18.59
CA ILE A 206 12.09 -29.50 -18.40
C ILE A 206 11.91 -30.23 -17.05
N LEU A 207 11.59 -29.54 -15.96
CA LEU A 207 11.50 -30.08 -14.60
C LEU A 207 10.07 -30.49 -14.22
N GLY A 208 9.05 -29.97 -14.95
CA GLY A 208 7.65 -30.25 -14.68
C GLY A 208 7.07 -29.39 -13.56
N SER A 209 5.97 -29.85 -12.99
CA SER A 209 5.21 -29.16 -11.92
C SER A 209 5.85 -29.44 -10.58
N ILE A 210 6.27 -28.39 -9.89
CA ILE A 210 7.00 -28.44 -8.61
C ILE A 210 6.23 -27.70 -7.54
N PRO A 211 5.86 -28.36 -6.44
CA PRO A 211 5.32 -27.69 -5.28
C PRO A 211 6.35 -26.74 -4.66
N PHE A 212 5.89 -25.55 -4.27
CA PHE A 212 6.70 -24.58 -3.55
C PHE A 212 5.88 -23.89 -2.44
N ALA A 213 6.61 -23.40 -1.44
CA ALA A 213 6.11 -22.43 -0.48
C ALA A 213 7.20 -21.40 -0.17
N VAL A 214 6.85 -20.14 -0.20
CA VAL A 214 7.78 -19.03 0.04
C VAL A 214 7.15 -17.99 0.95
N GLU A 215 7.95 -17.52 1.91
CA GLU A 215 7.64 -16.36 2.76
C GLU A 215 8.58 -15.23 2.37
N LEU A 216 8.00 -14.07 2.02
CA LEU A 216 8.70 -12.88 1.57
C LEU A 216 8.49 -11.72 2.56
N GLU A 217 9.50 -10.87 2.67
CA GLU A 217 9.40 -9.58 3.36
C GLU A 217 10.18 -8.50 2.61
N GLY A 218 9.76 -7.23 2.75
CA GLY A 218 10.52 -6.11 2.20
C GLY A 218 11.90 -5.99 2.83
N ASP A 219 12.94 -5.78 2.02
CA ASP A 219 14.34 -5.67 2.49
C ASP A 219 14.53 -4.52 3.50
N SER A 220 13.81 -3.43 3.34
CA SER A 220 13.82 -2.29 4.25
C SER A 220 12.41 -1.80 4.53
N LYS A 221 12.13 -1.49 5.79
CA LYS A 221 10.80 -1.01 6.20
C LYS A 221 10.61 0.48 6.01
N TRP A 222 11.67 1.28 6.05
CA TRP A 222 11.59 2.74 5.96
C TRP A 222 12.02 3.28 4.60
N ASN A 223 11.34 4.32 4.16
CA ASN A 223 11.68 5.11 2.99
C ASN A 223 11.50 6.61 3.27
N THR A 224 12.19 7.46 2.51
CA THR A 224 12.00 8.91 2.56
C THR A 224 11.02 9.32 1.47
N ALA A 225 10.20 10.33 1.72
CA ALA A 225 9.24 10.85 0.74
C ALA A 225 9.18 12.37 0.76
N VAL A 226 8.91 12.96 -0.40
CA VAL A 226 8.57 14.37 -0.55
C VAL A 226 7.28 14.48 -1.36
N GLY A 227 6.49 15.49 -1.08
CA GLY A 227 5.25 15.65 -1.80
C GLY A 227 4.78 17.09 -1.88
N ALA A 228 3.82 17.28 -2.80
CA ALA A 228 3.12 18.53 -2.98
C ALA A 228 1.63 18.26 -3.21
N GLY A 229 0.80 19.12 -2.67
CA GLY A 229 -0.65 19.09 -2.84
C GLY A 229 -1.18 20.43 -3.29
N TYR A 230 -2.32 20.40 -3.97
CA TYR A 230 -3.02 21.59 -4.43
C TYR A 230 -4.51 21.48 -4.12
N SER A 231 -5.05 22.51 -3.46
CA SER A 231 -6.48 22.64 -3.16
C SER A 231 -7.15 23.48 -4.25
N PHE A 232 -7.88 22.85 -5.16
CA PHE A 232 -8.69 23.57 -6.16
C PHE A 232 -9.80 24.40 -5.49
N SER A 233 -10.36 23.82 -4.45
CA SER A 233 -11.39 24.42 -3.61
C SER A 233 -11.36 23.74 -2.23
N PRO A 234 -12.13 24.22 -1.23
CA PRO A 234 -12.28 23.53 0.05
C PRO A 234 -12.79 22.09 -0.07
N LYS A 235 -13.37 21.73 -1.23
CA LYS A 235 -13.94 20.40 -1.50
C LYS A 235 -13.07 19.49 -2.34
N ALA A 236 -12.12 20.03 -3.12
CA ALA A 236 -11.34 19.24 -4.08
C ALA A 236 -9.84 19.46 -3.90
N VAL A 237 -9.14 18.38 -3.58
CA VAL A 237 -7.69 18.37 -3.34
C VAL A 237 -7.04 17.28 -4.17
N VAL A 238 -5.88 17.60 -4.72
CA VAL A 238 -4.98 16.64 -5.36
C VAL A 238 -3.63 16.68 -4.66
N TYR A 239 -2.96 15.54 -4.59
CA TYR A 239 -1.55 15.53 -4.20
C TYR A 239 -0.75 14.46 -4.93
N LEU A 240 0.55 14.71 -5.00
CA LEU A 240 1.56 13.82 -5.50
C LEU A 240 2.67 13.68 -4.45
N GLU A 241 3.07 12.45 -4.16
CA GLU A 241 4.20 12.14 -3.32
C GLU A 241 5.14 11.20 -4.07
N VAL A 242 6.43 11.44 -3.97
CA VAL A 242 7.46 10.56 -4.49
C VAL A 242 8.40 10.16 -3.36
N GLY A 243 8.75 8.89 -3.33
CA GLY A 243 9.66 8.33 -2.35
C GLY A 243 10.91 7.81 -2.99
N PHE A 244 11.99 7.83 -2.23
CA PHE A 244 13.32 7.44 -2.66
C PHE A 244 14.16 6.92 -1.49
N GLY A 245 15.23 6.20 -1.82
CA GLY A 245 16.16 5.62 -0.85
C GLY A 245 16.16 4.10 -0.92
N ASN A 246 15.38 3.46 -0.08
CA ASN A 246 15.33 1.99 -0.05
C ASN A 246 14.34 1.40 -1.06
N ARG A 247 13.44 2.22 -1.58
CA ARG A 247 12.47 1.90 -2.63
C ARG A 247 12.07 3.15 -3.39
N ASP A 248 11.72 2.99 -4.65
CA ASP A 248 11.12 4.06 -5.43
C ASP A 248 9.61 3.89 -5.38
N HIS A 249 8.89 4.95 -5.00
CA HIS A 249 7.44 4.93 -5.04
C HIS A 249 6.86 6.25 -5.49
N THR A 250 5.68 6.19 -6.06
CA THR A 250 4.87 7.35 -6.42
C THR A 250 3.45 7.14 -5.93
N LEU A 251 2.90 8.13 -5.26
CA LEU A 251 1.51 8.16 -4.81
C LEU A 251 0.84 9.40 -5.36
N PHE A 252 -0.18 9.22 -6.17
CA PHE A 252 -1.11 10.25 -6.60
C PHE A 252 -2.44 10.06 -5.88
N ASN A 253 -3.01 11.12 -5.35
CA ASN A 253 -4.34 11.12 -4.73
C ASN A 253 -5.18 12.26 -5.28
N PHE A 254 -6.45 12.00 -5.50
CA PHE A 254 -7.48 13.01 -5.65
C PHE A 254 -8.59 12.73 -4.64
N THR A 255 -9.01 13.74 -3.89
CA THR A 255 -10.11 13.65 -2.91
C THR A 255 -11.13 14.74 -3.16
N TYR A 256 -12.41 14.34 -3.16
CA TYR A 256 -13.55 15.24 -3.18
C TYR A 256 -14.35 15.11 -1.88
N ARG A 257 -14.77 16.25 -1.30
CA ARG A 257 -15.46 16.34 0.00
C ARG A 257 -16.86 16.92 -0.12
N PHE A 258 -17.76 16.43 0.71
CA PHE A 258 -19.19 16.82 0.69
C PHE A 258 -19.80 16.72 2.11
#